data_386e2a5493794bbd3569e636d41f2b7c
#
_entry.id   386e2a5493794bbd3569e636d41f2b7c
#
_cell.length_a   1.000
_cell.length_b   1.000
_cell.length_c   1.000
_cell.angle_alpha   90.00
_cell.angle_beta   90.00
_cell.angle_gamma   90.00
#
_symmetry.space_group_name_H-M   'P 1'
#
loop_
_entity.id
_entity.type
_entity.pdbx_description
1 polymer ?
#
loop_
_entity_poly.entity_id
_entity_poly.type
_entity_poly.pdbx_seq_one_letter_code
_entity_poly.pdbx_strand_id
1 'polypeptide(L)'
;PETVLNSLPNLKLLITTGGRNASFDLDAATKNNIVVSGTLGAGEGPVDLTWGLIISLMRGIHTEDRLARNGMWGTIVGPALTGKTLGLLGLGHIGKLVAQVGIAFGMNVIAWSENLTQQIARQYGVKYVDKKTLFMDSDVLSVHLKLSDRTRGIISKEELSLMKPSSYLINTSRGPIIDEKSLIDALNTMKISGAGIDTFDIEPLPINHPLFSTPNTIIT
;
A
#
# COMPACT_ATOMS: atom_id res chain seq x y z
N PRO A 1 -16.05 16.94 10.64
CA PRO A 1 -16.01 18.40 10.50
C PRO A 1 -16.79 19.10 11.60
N GLU A 2 -16.42 20.32 11.97
CA GLU A 2 -17.08 21.14 13.00
C GLU A 2 -18.60 21.24 12.82
N THR A 3 -19.06 21.42 11.59
CA THR A 3 -20.48 21.51 11.25
C THR A 3 -21.28 20.27 11.68
N VAL A 4 -20.71 19.08 11.53
CA VAL A 4 -21.35 17.83 11.96
C VAL A 4 -21.37 17.73 13.48
N LEU A 5 -20.27 18.07 14.16
CA LEU A 5 -20.20 18.00 15.62
C LEU A 5 -21.17 19.00 16.28
N ASN A 6 -21.30 20.19 15.71
CA ASN A 6 -22.25 21.21 16.19
C ASN A 6 -23.72 20.81 16.01
N SER A 7 -24.04 19.93 15.05
CA SER A 7 -25.40 19.39 14.85
C SER A 7 -25.77 18.26 15.81
N LEU A 8 -24.85 17.82 16.65
CA LEU A 8 -24.98 16.69 17.57
C LEU A 8 -24.82 17.10 19.04
N PRO A 9 -25.76 17.91 19.61
CA PRO A 9 -25.58 18.52 20.94
C PRO A 9 -25.47 17.52 22.10
N ASN A 10 -25.94 16.29 21.90
CA ASN A 10 -25.91 15.22 22.90
C ASN A 10 -24.71 14.28 22.74
N LEU A 11 -23.85 14.49 21.75
CA LEU A 11 -22.68 13.65 21.54
C LEU A 11 -21.66 13.88 22.66
N LYS A 12 -21.26 12.83 23.36
CA LYS A 12 -20.27 12.87 24.44
C LYS A 12 -18.98 12.13 24.14
N LEU A 13 -19.07 11.13 23.25
CA LEU A 13 -17.94 10.26 22.91
C LEU A 13 -17.93 9.98 21.41
N LEU A 14 -16.75 10.14 20.81
CA LEU A 14 -16.50 9.82 19.41
C LEU A 14 -15.33 8.82 19.36
N ILE A 15 -15.58 7.63 18.83
CA ILE A 15 -14.57 6.57 18.75
C ILE A 15 -14.23 6.34 17.29
N THR A 16 -12.92 6.22 16.99
CA THR A 16 -12.45 5.76 15.67
C THR A 16 -11.85 4.35 15.77
N THR A 17 -12.06 3.56 14.73
CA THR A 17 -11.34 2.31 14.52
C THR A 17 -9.89 2.61 14.13
N GLY A 18 -8.95 2.28 14.99
CA GLY A 18 -7.54 2.64 14.87
C GLY A 18 -7.14 3.80 15.78
N GLY A 19 -5.85 4.10 15.85
CA GLY A 19 -5.29 5.04 16.82
C GLY A 19 -5.61 6.52 16.55
N ARG A 20 -5.94 6.91 15.32
CA ARG A 20 -6.24 8.29 14.92
C ARG A 20 -6.99 8.36 13.60
N ASN A 21 -7.91 9.31 13.49
CA ASN A 21 -8.62 9.62 12.25
C ASN A 21 -8.44 11.11 11.91
N ALA A 22 -7.82 11.40 10.75
CA ALA A 22 -7.57 12.77 10.31
C ALA A 22 -8.84 13.56 9.97
N SER A 23 -9.97 12.87 9.73
CA SER A 23 -11.27 13.50 9.46
C SER A 23 -11.96 14.02 10.72
N PHE A 24 -11.43 13.71 11.91
CA PHE A 24 -11.97 14.21 13.17
C PHE A 24 -11.37 15.58 13.49
N ASP A 25 -12.24 16.56 13.60
CA ASP A 25 -11.92 17.91 14.05
C ASP A 25 -11.79 17.88 15.58
N LEU A 26 -10.56 17.73 16.06
CA LEU A 26 -10.27 17.61 17.49
C LEU A 26 -10.52 18.91 18.24
N ASP A 27 -10.30 20.05 17.59
CA ASP A 27 -10.54 21.37 18.21
C ASP A 27 -12.04 21.60 18.38
N ALA A 28 -12.83 21.29 17.37
CA ALA A 28 -14.29 21.35 17.45
C ALA A 28 -14.85 20.34 18.46
N ALA A 29 -14.28 19.12 18.53
CA ALA A 29 -14.69 18.14 19.54
C ALA A 29 -14.41 18.66 20.96
N THR A 30 -13.24 19.25 21.20
CA THR A 30 -12.87 19.83 22.48
C THR A 30 -13.81 20.99 22.88
N LYS A 31 -14.12 21.91 21.95
CA LYS A 31 -15.06 23.02 22.16
C LYS A 31 -16.46 22.53 22.56
N ASN A 32 -16.90 21.39 22.03
CA ASN A 32 -18.20 20.78 22.31
C ASN A 32 -18.17 19.79 23.49
N ASN A 33 -17.08 19.70 24.25
CA ASN A 33 -16.89 18.75 25.35
C ASN A 33 -17.11 17.27 24.93
N ILE A 34 -16.70 16.93 23.71
CA ILE A 34 -16.77 15.57 23.16
C ILE A 34 -15.43 14.87 23.41
N VAL A 35 -15.44 13.75 24.10
CA VAL A 35 -14.26 12.90 24.26
C VAL A 35 -14.00 12.16 22.94
N VAL A 36 -12.77 12.26 22.43
CA VAL A 36 -12.36 11.52 21.24
C VAL A 36 -11.38 10.41 21.65
N SER A 37 -11.69 9.19 21.29
CA SER A 37 -10.87 8.01 21.57
C SER A 37 -10.58 7.20 20.31
N GLY A 38 -9.36 6.68 20.23
CA GLY A 38 -8.99 5.67 19.24
C GLY A 38 -9.08 4.27 19.82
N THR A 39 -9.03 3.27 18.96
CA THR A 39 -8.86 1.86 19.34
C THR A 39 -7.48 1.37 18.95
N LEU A 40 -7.00 0.33 19.62
CA LEU A 40 -5.83 -0.40 19.17
C LEU A 40 -6.21 -1.15 17.88
N GLY A 41 -5.63 -0.74 16.76
CA GLY A 41 -5.75 -1.51 15.52
C GLY A 41 -4.90 -2.77 15.61
N ALA A 42 -5.45 -3.92 15.24
CA ALA A 42 -4.73 -5.19 15.23
C ALA A 42 -3.58 -5.19 14.20
N GLY A 43 -3.67 -4.34 13.15
CA GLY A 43 -2.64 -4.23 12.10
C GLY A 43 -2.58 -5.42 11.14
N GLU A 44 -3.34 -6.47 11.40
CA GLU A 44 -3.31 -7.73 10.64
C GLU A 44 -4.03 -7.61 9.30
N GLY A 45 -5.21 -7.00 9.26
CA GLY A 45 -6.00 -6.84 8.04
C GLY A 45 -5.23 -6.23 6.86
N PRO A 46 -4.52 -5.11 7.02
CA PRO A 46 -3.66 -4.57 5.96
C PRO A 46 -2.53 -5.52 5.53
N VAL A 47 -2.01 -6.36 6.43
CA VAL A 47 -0.99 -7.37 6.10
C VAL A 47 -1.58 -8.45 5.21
N ASP A 48 -2.74 -8.98 5.59
CA ASP A 48 -3.47 -10.02 4.85
C ASP A 48 -3.81 -9.53 3.45
N LEU A 49 -4.36 -8.32 3.34
CA LEU A 49 -4.69 -7.71 2.06
C LEU A 49 -3.46 -7.46 1.19
N THR A 50 -2.36 -6.96 1.78
CA THR A 50 -1.09 -6.79 1.08
C THR A 50 -0.63 -8.09 0.44
N TRP A 51 -0.66 -9.20 1.19
CA TRP A 51 -0.27 -10.51 0.67
C TRP A 51 -1.27 -11.08 -0.31
N GLY A 52 -2.57 -10.86 -0.11
CA GLY A 52 -3.60 -11.18 -1.09
C GLY A 52 -3.34 -10.53 -2.45
N LEU A 53 -3.01 -9.24 -2.46
CA LEU A 53 -2.67 -8.48 -3.67
C LEU A 53 -1.35 -8.97 -4.30
N ILE A 54 -0.29 -9.18 -3.50
CA ILE A 54 1.00 -9.70 -3.99
C ILE A 54 0.81 -11.05 -4.69
N ILE A 55 0.17 -12.00 -4.02
CA ILE A 55 -0.02 -13.35 -4.56
C ILE A 55 -0.93 -13.30 -5.80
N SER A 56 -2.01 -12.52 -5.75
CA SER A 56 -2.96 -12.41 -6.85
C SER A 56 -2.30 -11.85 -8.12
N LEU A 57 -1.46 -10.83 -8.00
CA LEU A 57 -0.71 -10.25 -9.11
C LEU A 57 0.39 -11.18 -9.62
N MET A 58 1.26 -11.65 -8.72
CA MET A 58 2.42 -12.49 -9.09
C MET A 58 1.99 -13.81 -9.72
N ARG A 59 0.89 -14.41 -9.27
CA ARG A 59 0.39 -15.69 -9.77
C ARG A 59 -0.70 -15.54 -10.82
N GLY A 60 -1.13 -14.30 -11.13
CA GLY A 60 -2.19 -14.03 -12.10
C GLY A 60 -3.56 -14.55 -11.70
N ILE A 61 -3.83 -14.77 -10.39
CA ILE A 61 -5.05 -15.42 -9.88
C ILE A 61 -6.31 -14.72 -10.38
N HIS A 62 -6.36 -13.39 -10.25
CA HIS A 62 -7.50 -12.57 -10.66
C HIS A 62 -7.77 -12.64 -12.18
N THR A 63 -6.72 -12.79 -12.98
CA THR A 63 -6.84 -12.92 -14.44
C THR A 63 -7.27 -14.32 -14.83
N GLU A 64 -6.65 -15.35 -14.26
CA GLU A 64 -7.00 -16.76 -14.54
C GLU A 64 -8.44 -17.10 -14.10
N ASP A 65 -8.90 -16.60 -12.92
CA ASP A 65 -10.30 -16.78 -12.50
C ASP A 65 -11.27 -16.17 -13.53
N ARG A 66 -11.00 -14.94 -13.96
CA ARG A 66 -11.83 -14.26 -14.97
C ARG A 66 -11.83 -15.01 -16.31
N LEU A 67 -10.68 -15.48 -16.76
CA LEU A 67 -10.55 -16.23 -18.01
C LEU A 67 -11.25 -17.58 -17.93
N ALA A 68 -11.07 -18.32 -16.85
CA ALA A 68 -11.71 -19.62 -16.64
C ALA A 68 -13.25 -19.52 -16.65
N ARG A 69 -13.82 -18.48 -15.99
CA ARG A 69 -15.27 -18.21 -16.02
C ARG A 69 -15.79 -17.89 -17.42
N ASN A 70 -14.93 -17.44 -18.34
CA ASN A 70 -15.26 -17.19 -19.75
C ASN A 70 -14.84 -18.35 -20.67
N GLY A 71 -14.56 -19.54 -20.12
CA GLY A 71 -14.24 -20.74 -20.88
C GLY A 71 -12.81 -20.78 -21.43
N MET A 72 -11.94 -19.86 -21.02
CA MET A 72 -10.51 -19.88 -21.37
C MET A 72 -9.71 -20.56 -20.26
N TRP A 73 -8.57 -21.17 -20.60
CA TRP A 73 -7.84 -22.00 -19.66
C TRP A 73 -6.32 -21.84 -19.78
N GLY A 74 -5.64 -21.63 -18.62
CA GLY A 74 -4.19 -21.80 -18.50
C GLY A 74 -3.37 -20.81 -19.33
N THR A 75 -3.63 -19.51 -19.25
CA THR A 75 -2.95 -18.49 -20.06
C THR A 75 -1.74 -17.90 -19.37
N ILE A 76 -1.66 -17.96 -18.02
CA ILE A 76 -0.59 -17.33 -17.23
C ILE A 76 0.13 -18.37 -16.37
N VAL A 77 1.45 -18.45 -16.53
CA VAL A 77 2.33 -19.14 -15.59
C VAL A 77 3.08 -18.06 -14.79
N GLY A 78 2.50 -17.63 -13.67
CA GLY A 78 3.12 -16.61 -12.81
C GLY A 78 4.39 -17.12 -12.13
N PRO A 79 5.38 -16.24 -11.89
CA PRO A 79 6.63 -16.62 -11.21
C PRO A 79 6.37 -17.03 -9.75
N ALA A 80 7.25 -17.91 -9.23
CA ALA A 80 7.30 -18.19 -7.80
C ALA A 80 7.81 -16.99 -7.03
N LEU A 81 7.39 -16.86 -5.77
CA LEU A 81 7.87 -15.80 -4.86
C LEU A 81 9.30 -16.07 -4.34
N THR A 82 9.65 -17.34 -4.18
CA THR A 82 10.97 -17.77 -3.68
C THR A 82 12.10 -17.18 -4.52
N GLY A 83 13.07 -16.57 -3.85
CA GLY A 83 14.22 -15.91 -4.46
C GLY A 83 13.95 -14.53 -5.06
N LYS A 84 12.67 -14.09 -5.14
CA LYS A 84 12.31 -12.74 -5.56
C LYS A 84 12.61 -11.72 -4.46
N THR A 85 12.78 -10.47 -4.84
CA THR A 85 13.04 -9.37 -3.90
C THR A 85 11.74 -8.65 -3.53
N LEU A 86 11.42 -8.67 -2.24
CA LEU A 86 10.37 -7.83 -1.65
C LEU A 86 10.98 -6.55 -1.11
N GLY A 87 10.70 -5.43 -1.73
CA GLY A 87 11.07 -4.11 -1.25
C GLY A 87 9.97 -3.51 -0.37
N LEU A 88 10.36 -3.05 0.81
CA LEU A 88 9.44 -2.42 1.76
C LEU A 88 9.77 -0.93 1.89
N LEU A 89 8.89 -0.09 1.36
CA LEU A 89 8.95 1.35 1.57
C LEU A 89 8.29 1.67 2.92
N GLY A 90 9.09 1.58 3.99
CA GLY A 90 8.67 1.67 5.39
C GLY A 90 8.74 0.33 6.12
N LEU A 91 9.52 0.27 7.21
CA LEU A 91 9.63 -0.90 8.10
C LEU A 91 9.04 -0.57 9.49
N GLY A 92 7.82 0.00 9.49
CA GLY A 92 7.02 0.24 10.68
C GLY A 92 6.31 -1.04 11.15
N HIS A 93 5.22 -0.89 11.93
CA HIS A 93 4.48 -2.05 12.46
C HIS A 93 4.01 -3.00 11.34
N ILE A 94 3.29 -2.50 10.33
CA ILE A 94 2.79 -3.30 9.20
C ILE A 94 3.95 -3.85 8.36
N GLY A 95 4.93 -3.00 7.99
CA GLY A 95 6.05 -3.44 7.16
C GLY A 95 6.86 -4.59 7.78
N LYS A 96 6.99 -4.64 9.11
CA LYS A 96 7.63 -5.76 9.81
C LYS A 96 6.86 -7.07 9.69
N LEU A 97 5.54 -7.02 9.82
CA LEU A 97 4.69 -8.19 9.67
C LEU A 97 4.71 -8.70 8.21
N VAL A 98 4.65 -7.79 7.24
CA VAL A 98 4.79 -8.14 5.82
C VAL A 98 6.17 -8.75 5.53
N ALA A 99 7.23 -8.22 6.14
CA ALA A 99 8.59 -8.78 6.02
C ALA A 99 8.68 -10.22 6.49
N GLN A 100 8.07 -10.54 7.65
CA GLN A 100 8.09 -11.90 8.22
C GLN A 100 7.47 -12.92 7.27
N VAL A 101 6.34 -12.57 6.67
CA VAL A 101 5.67 -13.44 5.68
C VAL A 101 6.52 -13.56 4.40
N GLY A 102 7.15 -12.47 3.94
CA GLY A 102 8.07 -12.50 2.79
C GLY A 102 9.26 -13.44 3.00
N ILE A 103 9.85 -13.40 4.19
CA ILE A 103 10.93 -14.33 4.58
C ILE A 103 10.43 -15.77 4.57
N ALA A 104 9.22 -16.04 5.10
CA ALA A 104 8.62 -17.37 5.09
C ALA A 104 8.35 -17.90 3.66
N PHE A 105 8.06 -17.02 2.69
CA PHE A 105 7.99 -17.37 1.27
C PHE A 105 9.36 -17.53 0.58
N GLY A 106 10.46 -17.38 1.31
CA GLY A 106 11.81 -17.47 0.76
C GLY A 106 12.20 -16.28 -0.12
N MET A 107 11.59 -15.11 0.10
CA MET A 107 11.96 -13.88 -0.61
C MET A 107 13.19 -13.21 0.02
N ASN A 108 13.92 -12.46 -0.79
CA ASN A 108 14.94 -11.52 -0.30
C ASN A 108 14.24 -10.23 0.14
N VAL A 109 14.22 -9.93 1.43
CA VAL A 109 13.52 -8.73 1.92
C VAL A 109 14.48 -7.58 2.12
N ILE A 110 14.23 -6.47 1.43
CA ILE A 110 14.97 -5.22 1.54
C ILE A 110 14.04 -4.10 2.00
N ALA A 111 14.55 -3.11 2.70
CA ALA A 111 13.73 -1.99 3.16
C ALA A 111 14.48 -0.66 3.16
N TRP A 112 13.70 0.41 2.99
CA TRP A 112 14.12 1.78 3.22
C TRP A 112 12.99 2.60 3.86
N SER A 113 13.36 3.48 4.75
CA SER A 113 12.60 4.67 5.14
C SER A 113 13.56 5.67 5.76
N GLU A 114 13.16 6.95 5.82
CA GLU A 114 13.99 8.08 6.24
C GLU A 114 14.73 7.83 7.57
N ASN A 115 14.06 7.21 8.54
CA ASN A 115 14.60 6.97 9.88
C ASN A 115 15.01 5.51 10.11
N LEU A 116 15.02 4.67 9.07
CA LEU A 116 15.44 3.27 9.20
C LEU A 116 16.96 3.17 9.25
N THR A 117 17.47 2.44 10.22
CA THR A 117 18.89 2.12 10.31
C THR A 117 19.15 0.66 9.95
N GLN A 118 20.39 0.37 9.54
CA GLN A 118 20.82 -1.00 9.27
C GLN A 118 20.65 -1.93 10.49
N GLN A 119 20.90 -1.40 11.69
CA GLN A 119 20.75 -2.16 12.94
C GLN A 119 19.29 -2.56 13.17
N ILE A 120 18.34 -1.62 12.96
CA ILE A 120 16.91 -1.91 13.12
C ILE A 120 16.44 -2.92 12.06
N ALA A 121 16.83 -2.76 10.80
CA ALA A 121 16.44 -3.68 9.73
C ALA A 121 16.89 -5.12 10.00
N ARG A 122 18.15 -5.30 10.44
CA ARG A 122 18.74 -6.61 10.78
C ARG A 122 17.97 -7.37 11.86
N GLN A 123 17.38 -6.67 12.84
CA GLN A 123 16.60 -7.31 13.91
C GLN A 123 15.37 -8.09 13.37
N TYR A 124 14.91 -7.75 12.17
CA TYR A 124 13.76 -8.38 11.52
C TYR A 124 14.15 -9.24 10.31
N GLY A 125 15.44 -9.54 10.14
CA GLY A 125 15.93 -10.31 9.00
C GLY A 125 15.86 -9.56 7.66
N VAL A 126 15.75 -8.23 7.70
CA VAL A 126 15.59 -7.36 6.52
C VAL A 126 16.92 -6.66 6.21
N LYS A 127 17.29 -6.60 4.94
CA LYS A 127 18.46 -5.84 4.49
C LYS A 127 18.08 -4.37 4.30
N TYR A 128 18.78 -3.47 4.99
CA TYR A 128 18.70 -2.03 4.73
C TYR A 128 19.37 -1.68 3.39
N VAL A 129 18.73 -0.86 2.59
CA VAL A 129 19.27 -0.31 1.34
C VAL A 129 18.93 1.19 1.26
N ASP A 130 19.56 1.94 0.36
CA ASP A 130 19.14 3.30 0.02
C ASP A 130 17.85 3.31 -0.80
N LYS A 131 17.21 4.49 -0.91
CA LYS A 131 15.94 4.66 -1.62
C LYS A 131 16.04 4.19 -3.08
N LYS A 132 17.09 4.59 -3.78
CA LYS A 132 17.28 4.24 -5.20
C LYS A 132 17.39 2.74 -5.40
N THR A 133 18.23 2.08 -4.61
CA THR A 133 18.40 0.62 -4.61
C THR A 133 17.10 -0.10 -4.29
N LEU A 134 16.28 0.43 -3.35
CA LEU A 134 14.96 -0.15 -3.06
C LEU A 134 14.10 -0.27 -4.33
N PHE A 135 13.98 0.82 -5.10
CA PHE A 135 13.18 0.82 -6.33
C PHE A 135 13.79 -0.06 -7.43
N MET A 136 15.12 -0.01 -7.61
CA MET A 136 15.80 -0.77 -8.66
C MET A 136 15.77 -2.27 -8.46
N ASP A 137 15.91 -2.73 -7.22
CA ASP A 137 16.10 -4.15 -6.93
C ASP A 137 14.80 -4.90 -6.63
N SER A 138 13.71 -4.20 -6.35
CA SER A 138 12.42 -4.81 -6.01
C SER A 138 11.79 -5.53 -7.20
N ASP A 139 11.38 -6.78 -7.00
CA ASP A 139 10.44 -7.47 -7.86
C ASP A 139 8.99 -7.17 -7.44
N VAL A 140 8.78 -6.96 -6.13
CA VAL A 140 7.55 -6.42 -5.55
C VAL A 140 7.94 -5.28 -4.61
N LEU A 141 7.42 -4.09 -4.84
CA LEU A 141 7.56 -2.94 -3.93
C LEU A 141 6.24 -2.74 -3.18
N SER A 142 6.29 -2.79 -1.85
CA SER A 142 5.12 -2.60 -1.00
C SER A 142 5.27 -1.37 -0.10
N VAL A 143 4.23 -0.53 -0.06
CA VAL A 143 4.23 0.78 0.60
C VAL A 143 3.62 0.66 1.99
N HIS A 144 4.41 1.03 3.03
CA HIS A 144 4.02 0.99 4.44
C HIS A 144 4.43 2.27 5.21
N LEU A 145 4.41 3.40 4.52
CA LEU A 145 4.66 4.72 5.11
C LEU A 145 3.37 5.36 5.64
N LYS A 146 3.49 6.19 6.66
CA LYS A 146 2.42 7.12 7.02
C LYS A 146 2.42 8.31 6.07
N LEU A 147 1.23 8.79 5.68
CA LEU A 147 1.11 10.01 4.90
C LEU A 147 1.50 11.23 5.76
N SER A 148 2.35 12.06 5.21
CA SER A 148 2.80 13.34 5.76
C SER A 148 3.32 14.21 4.61
N ASP A 149 3.66 15.46 4.87
CA ASP A 149 4.22 16.35 3.86
C ASP A 149 5.51 15.78 3.22
N ARG A 150 6.31 15.04 4.01
CA ARG A 150 7.54 14.40 3.54
C ARG A 150 7.34 13.14 2.71
N THR A 151 6.17 12.50 2.84
CA THR A 151 5.88 11.23 2.16
C THR A 151 4.85 11.35 1.05
N ARG A 152 4.20 12.50 0.94
CA ARG A 152 3.30 12.82 -0.16
C ARG A 152 4.09 12.87 -1.47
N GLY A 153 3.65 12.07 -2.46
CA GLY A 153 4.28 11.99 -3.78
C GLY A 153 5.72 11.46 -3.76
N ILE A 154 6.13 10.77 -2.68
CA ILE A 154 7.49 10.20 -2.57
C ILE A 154 7.77 9.14 -3.64
N ILE A 155 6.70 8.54 -4.20
CA ILE A 155 6.74 7.70 -5.39
C ILE A 155 6.20 8.53 -6.55
N SER A 156 7.10 9.13 -7.28
CA SER A 156 6.84 9.95 -8.47
C SER A 156 7.19 9.20 -9.75
N LYS A 157 7.10 9.89 -10.88
CA LYS A 157 7.57 9.38 -12.18
C LYS A 157 9.03 8.95 -12.12
N GLU A 158 9.87 9.64 -11.34
CA GLU A 158 11.28 9.33 -11.20
C GLU A 158 11.46 7.96 -10.55
N GLU A 159 10.84 7.72 -9.38
CA GLU A 159 10.93 6.45 -8.69
C GLU A 159 10.34 5.30 -9.51
N LEU A 160 9.18 5.50 -10.12
CA LEU A 160 8.57 4.51 -11.02
C LEU A 160 9.48 4.17 -12.20
N SER A 161 10.25 5.15 -12.71
CA SER A 161 11.21 4.90 -13.78
C SER A 161 12.40 4.02 -13.40
N LEU A 162 12.72 3.94 -12.12
CA LEU A 162 13.79 3.07 -11.60
C LEU A 162 13.35 1.62 -11.46
N MET A 163 12.04 1.35 -11.34
CA MET A 163 11.52 0.01 -11.13
C MET A 163 11.76 -0.91 -12.34
N LYS A 164 11.89 -2.20 -12.07
CA LYS A 164 12.01 -3.23 -13.12
C LYS A 164 10.72 -3.28 -13.95
N PRO A 165 10.79 -3.50 -15.27
CA PRO A 165 9.59 -3.72 -16.09
C PRO A 165 8.74 -4.93 -15.63
N SER A 166 9.38 -5.91 -14.97
CA SER A 166 8.72 -7.10 -14.42
C SER A 166 8.19 -6.92 -12.99
N SER A 167 8.34 -5.73 -12.39
CA SER A 167 7.98 -5.51 -10.99
C SER A 167 6.51 -5.13 -10.79
N TYR A 168 6.07 -5.31 -9.55
CA TYR A 168 4.72 -4.95 -9.10
C TYR A 168 4.80 -3.93 -7.96
N LEU A 169 3.83 -3.00 -7.92
CA LEU A 169 3.69 -2.01 -6.86
C LEU A 169 2.43 -2.28 -6.04
N ILE A 170 2.57 -2.34 -4.72
CA ILE A 170 1.45 -2.56 -3.79
C ILE A 170 1.30 -1.36 -2.88
N ASN A 171 0.10 -0.79 -2.80
CA ASN A 171 -0.22 0.29 -1.87
C ASN A 171 -1.49 0.00 -1.08
N THR A 172 -1.32 -0.45 0.14
CA THR A 172 -2.36 -0.62 1.16
C THR A 172 -2.20 0.42 2.28
N SER A 173 -1.47 1.50 2.02
CA SER A 173 -1.16 2.52 3.01
C SER A 173 -2.02 3.78 2.84
N ARG A 174 -1.66 4.69 1.92
CA ARG A 174 -2.43 5.90 1.59
C ARG A 174 -2.18 6.28 0.13
N GLY A 175 -3.24 6.66 -0.61
CA GLY A 175 -3.17 7.05 -2.02
C GLY A 175 -2.11 8.12 -2.31
N PRO A 176 -2.18 9.29 -1.63
CA PRO A 176 -1.28 10.41 -1.93
C PRO A 176 0.22 10.19 -1.65
N ILE A 177 0.65 9.00 -1.24
CA ILE A 177 2.07 8.62 -1.16
C ILE A 177 2.66 8.42 -2.56
N ILE A 178 1.80 8.03 -3.52
CA ILE A 178 2.15 7.86 -4.92
C ILE A 178 1.58 9.03 -5.72
N ASP A 179 2.31 9.54 -6.69
CA ASP A 179 1.75 10.39 -7.73
C ASP A 179 0.86 9.52 -8.63
N GLU A 180 -0.46 9.62 -8.45
CA GLU A 180 -1.43 8.73 -9.08
C GLU A 180 -1.38 8.80 -10.61
N LYS A 181 -1.18 10.01 -11.17
CA LYS A 181 -1.05 10.18 -12.62
C LYS A 181 0.17 9.45 -13.16
N SER A 182 1.30 9.57 -12.49
CA SER A 182 2.53 8.88 -12.87
C SER A 182 2.40 7.36 -12.76
N LEU A 183 1.65 6.86 -11.77
CA LEU A 183 1.36 5.43 -11.65
C LEU A 183 0.52 4.92 -12.83
N ILE A 184 -0.57 5.63 -13.16
CA ILE A 184 -1.44 5.29 -14.30
C ILE A 184 -0.64 5.28 -15.60
N ASP A 185 0.20 6.30 -15.82
CA ASP A 185 1.07 6.38 -16.99
C ASP A 185 2.07 5.20 -17.04
N ALA A 186 2.68 4.85 -15.90
CA ALA A 186 3.62 3.73 -15.82
C ALA A 186 2.95 2.37 -16.11
N LEU A 187 1.72 2.17 -15.67
CA LEU A 187 0.94 0.97 -15.95
C LEU A 187 0.49 0.90 -17.42
N ASN A 188 -0.05 1.99 -17.96
CA ASN A 188 -0.49 2.06 -19.36
C ASN A 188 0.66 1.88 -20.35
N THR A 189 1.86 2.32 -20.00
CA THR A 189 3.07 2.16 -20.82
C THR A 189 3.84 0.87 -20.53
N MET A 190 3.32 -0.01 -19.66
CA MET A 190 3.98 -1.25 -19.24
C MET A 190 5.39 -1.03 -18.66
N LYS A 191 5.61 0.12 -18.03
CA LYS A 191 6.87 0.46 -17.35
C LYS A 191 7.08 -0.44 -16.12
N ILE A 192 5.98 -0.83 -15.46
CA ILE A 192 5.91 -1.88 -14.44
C ILE A 192 4.85 -2.91 -14.84
N SER A 193 4.96 -4.14 -14.33
CA SER A 193 4.06 -5.23 -14.70
C SER A 193 2.64 -5.08 -14.17
N GLY A 194 2.44 -4.39 -13.05
CA GLY A 194 1.11 -4.20 -12.49
C GLY A 194 1.13 -3.55 -11.11
N ALA A 195 -0.05 -3.27 -10.56
CA ALA A 195 -0.21 -2.69 -9.24
C ALA A 195 -1.42 -3.25 -8.48
N GLY A 196 -1.29 -3.34 -7.15
CA GLY A 196 -2.38 -3.63 -6.22
C GLY A 196 -2.64 -2.40 -5.34
N ILE A 197 -3.82 -1.79 -5.48
CA ILE A 197 -4.14 -0.50 -4.88
C ILE A 197 -5.41 -0.63 -4.03
N ASP A 198 -5.30 -0.36 -2.73
CA ASP A 198 -6.40 -0.35 -1.76
C ASP A 198 -6.73 1.06 -1.26
N THR A 199 -5.93 2.06 -1.64
CA THR A 199 -6.08 3.44 -1.16
C THR A 199 -5.86 4.43 -2.30
N PHE A 200 -6.68 5.48 -2.35
CA PHE A 200 -6.76 6.41 -3.47
C PHE A 200 -6.57 7.86 -3.01
N ASP A 201 -6.33 8.76 -3.94
CA ASP A 201 -6.26 10.20 -3.65
C ASP A 201 -7.63 10.75 -3.24
N ILE A 202 -8.69 10.24 -3.87
CA ILE A 202 -10.09 10.57 -3.58
C ILE A 202 -10.81 9.28 -3.25
N GLU A 203 -11.41 9.20 -2.07
CA GLU A 203 -12.18 8.06 -1.59
C GLU A 203 -13.62 8.51 -1.24
N PRO A 204 -14.67 7.83 -1.76
CA PRO A 204 -14.63 6.70 -2.69
C PRO A 204 -14.14 7.08 -4.09
N LEU A 205 -13.52 6.11 -4.79
CA LEU A 205 -12.98 6.31 -6.14
C LEU A 205 -14.12 6.70 -7.11
N PRO A 206 -14.00 7.82 -7.87
CA PRO A 206 -15.02 8.25 -8.81
C PRO A 206 -15.32 7.20 -9.90
N ILE A 207 -16.60 7.05 -10.29
CA ILE A 207 -17.07 5.99 -11.20
C ILE A 207 -16.28 5.94 -12.53
N ASN A 208 -15.83 7.08 -13.05
CA ASN A 208 -15.10 7.16 -14.32
C ASN A 208 -13.57 7.27 -14.11
N HIS A 209 -13.07 6.83 -12.97
CA HIS A 209 -11.65 6.96 -12.66
C HIS A 209 -10.80 6.10 -13.58
N PRO A 210 -9.66 6.61 -14.11
CA PRO A 210 -8.81 5.87 -15.05
C PRO A 210 -8.32 4.51 -14.54
N LEU A 211 -8.11 4.36 -13.22
CA LEU A 211 -7.67 3.09 -12.62
C LEU A 211 -8.61 1.91 -12.92
N PHE A 212 -9.91 2.15 -13.16
CA PHE A 212 -10.84 1.05 -13.52
C PHE A 212 -10.52 0.41 -14.87
N SER A 213 -9.85 1.13 -15.77
CA SER A 213 -9.45 0.64 -17.09
C SER A 213 -7.95 0.41 -17.25
N THR A 214 -7.18 0.68 -16.21
CA THR A 214 -5.71 0.51 -16.24
C THR A 214 -5.35 -0.97 -16.24
N PRO A 215 -4.49 -1.45 -17.17
CA PRO A 215 -4.15 -2.85 -17.28
C PRO A 215 -3.38 -3.37 -16.06
N ASN A 216 -3.52 -4.68 -15.78
CA ASN A 216 -2.79 -5.38 -14.72
C ASN A 216 -2.88 -4.70 -13.33
N THR A 217 -4.04 -4.12 -13.03
CA THR A 217 -4.31 -3.43 -11.77
C THR A 217 -5.39 -4.19 -10.99
N ILE A 218 -5.13 -4.44 -9.71
CA ILE A 218 -6.15 -4.90 -8.77
C ILE A 218 -6.48 -3.71 -7.85
N ILE A 219 -7.73 -3.37 -7.77
CA ILE A 219 -8.26 -2.33 -6.88
C ILE A 219 -9.23 -2.96 -5.89
N THR A 220 -9.14 -2.57 -4.61
CA THR A 220 -9.95 -3.11 -3.51
C THR A 220 -10.54 -2.00 -2.66
#